data_cda9baa78f8e4bcbac6ed5513d942fcd
#
_entry.id   cda9baa78f8e4bcbac6ed5513d942fcd
#
_cell.length_a   1.000
_cell.length_b   1.000
_cell.length_c   1.000
_cell.angle_alpha   90.00
_cell.angle_beta   90.00
_cell.angle_gamma   90.00
#
_symmetry.space_group_name_H-M   'P 1'
#
loop_
_entity.id
_entity.type
_entity.pdbx_description
1 polymer ?
#
loop_
_entity_poly.entity_id
_entity_poly.type
_entity_poly.pdbx_seq_one_letter_code
_entity_poly.pdbx_strand_id
1 'polypeptide(L)'
;MILWIDFETRSRCDLRERGVYNYAQDASTDVLCMSYAFGDGDVQTWRPGQPFPDAVRHHTGQIRAHNAAFERLVFWYVLQIDYALEQFYCTAAQARANCAPGSLEDVGRFAGAGMRKDHRGGQLIRLLSIPQADGSFRDDEDLMAEMIAYCEQDVRAMRAISQAQRDLSDQELRDYHVNERINDRGVLLDRQLARAAVRYAEVEADEIQATVREVTDGAITSVRSPRMRQWVLDRVGPLALSLATVYKDGEAKLSIDKNVRANLLALSEEQPDEVPPDVAEVIQCADDLWASSVAKFNRAAALADEEDARVRGAFVFSGGSATGRASSFGLQVHNFPRKCADDPALVREAMVRGHAI
;
A
#
# COMPACT_ATOMS: atom_id res chain seq x y z
N MET A 1 -23.44 -12.21 21.06
CA MET A 1 -23.64 -12.74 19.68
C MET A 1 -22.62 -12.07 18.78
N ILE A 2 -22.04 -12.76 17.79
CA ILE A 2 -21.11 -12.18 16.82
C ILE A 2 -21.91 -11.56 15.67
N LEU A 3 -21.53 -10.34 15.25
CA LEU A 3 -21.97 -9.70 14.01
C LEU A 3 -20.84 -9.84 12.98
N TRP A 4 -21.11 -10.51 11.87
CA TRP A 4 -20.25 -10.58 10.70
C TRP A 4 -20.67 -9.50 9.72
N ILE A 5 -19.72 -8.77 9.14
CA ILE A 5 -20.05 -7.61 8.31
C ILE A 5 -19.01 -7.34 7.24
N ASP A 6 -19.48 -6.83 6.10
CA ASP A 6 -18.67 -6.35 4.99
C ASP A 6 -19.39 -5.16 4.32
N PHE A 7 -18.64 -4.17 3.87
CA PHE A 7 -19.14 -3.00 3.16
C PHE A 7 -18.54 -2.90 1.77
N GLU A 8 -19.39 -2.58 0.81
CA GLU A 8 -18.97 -2.03 -0.47
C GLU A 8 -19.26 -0.53 -0.50
N THR A 9 -18.26 0.23 -0.94
CA THR A 9 -18.30 1.71 -0.91
C THR A 9 -17.84 2.29 -2.24
N ARG A 10 -18.12 3.58 -2.44
CA ARG A 10 -17.58 4.39 -3.55
C ARG A 10 -17.00 5.69 -3.01
N SER A 11 -16.01 6.25 -3.69
CA SER A 11 -15.42 7.54 -3.33
C SER A 11 -14.65 8.15 -4.50
N ARG A 12 -14.55 9.49 -4.53
CA ARG A 12 -13.59 10.20 -5.38
C ARG A 12 -12.17 10.18 -4.80
N CYS A 13 -12.04 9.87 -3.51
CA CYS A 13 -10.76 9.67 -2.86
C CYS A 13 -10.18 8.30 -3.26
N ASP A 14 -8.98 8.25 -3.82
CA ASP A 14 -8.32 6.98 -4.14
C ASP A 14 -7.83 6.31 -2.85
N LEU A 15 -8.45 5.18 -2.51
CA LEU A 15 -8.11 4.37 -1.33
C LEU A 15 -6.64 3.92 -1.31
N ARG A 16 -6.08 3.59 -2.48
CA ARG A 16 -4.71 3.09 -2.58
C ARG A 16 -3.68 4.19 -2.38
N GLU A 17 -3.99 5.39 -2.86
CA GLU A 17 -3.10 6.53 -2.74
C GLU A 17 -3.23 7.25 -1.41
N ARG A 18 -4.45 7.44 -0.93
CA ARG A 18 -4.72 8.25 0.26
C ARG A 18 -4.86 7.44 1.55
N GLY A 19 -5.04 6.13 1.46
CA GLY A 19 -5.24 5.24 2.61
C GLY A 19 -6.65 5.29 3.17
N VAL A 20 -6.99 4.30 4.00
CA VAL A 20 -8.36 4.06 4.47
C VAL A 20 -8.93 5.21 5.32
N TYR A 21 -8.10 5.90 6.10
CA TYR A 21 -8.58 7.01 6.96
C TYR A 21 -9.02 8.21 6.14
N ASN A 22 -8.17 8.69 5.21
CA ASN A 22 -8.54 9.79 4.32
C ASN A 22 -9.72 9.41 3.42
N TYR A 23 -9.76 8.15 2.96
CA TYR A 23 -10.87 7.63 2.17
C TYR A 23 -12.19 7.70 2.95
N ALA A 24 -12.23 7.20 4.18
CA ALA A 24 -13.46 7.19 4.98
C ALA A 24 -13.91 8.59 5.42
N GLN A 25 -12.99 9.53 5.57
CA GLN A 25 -13.26 10.94 5.93
C GLN A 25 -13.71 11.79 4.74
N ASP A 26 -13.42 11.34 3.51
CA ASP A 26 -13.75 12.11 2.31
C ASP A 26 -15.26 12.26 2.15
N ALA A 27 -15.73 13.48 1.95
CA ALA A 27 -17.15 13.81 1.84
C ALA A 27 -17.86 13.12 0.66
N SER A 28 -17.11 12.60 -0.32
CA SER A 28 -17.66 11.85 -1.44
C SER A 28 -17.79 10.36 -1.17
N THR A 29 -17.28 9.89 -0.02
CA THR A 29 -17.37 8.47 0.34
C THR A 29 -18.78 8.12 0.78
N ASP A 30 -19.33 7.11 0.11
CA ASP A 30 -20.70 6.67 0.31
C ASP A 30 -20.75 5.13 0.30
N VAL A 31 -21.70 4.56 1.05
CA VAL A 31 -21.94 3.12 1.07
C VAL A 31 -22.77 2.70 -0.14
N LEU A 32 -22.35 1.68 -0.86
CA LEU A 32 -23.13 1.02 -1.90
C LEU A 32 -24.05 -0.04 -1.32
N CYS A 33 -23.51 -0.91 -0.49
CA CYS A 33 -24.27 -1.90 0.29
C CYS A 33 -23.48 -2.34 1.52
N MET A 34 -24.18 -2.94 2.47
CA MET A 34 -23.67 -3.59 3.68
C MET A 34 -24.27 -4.98 3.75
N SER A 35 -23.44 -6.02 3.68
CA SER A 35 -23.88 -7.38 3.95
C SER A 35 -23.49 -7.79 5.37
N TYR A 36 -24.39 -8.45 6.08
CA TYR A 36 -24.17 -8.81 7.48
C TYR A 36 -24.91 -10.09 7.89
N ALA A 37 -24.41 -10.74 8.93
CA ALA A 37 -25.05 -11.90 9.55
C ALA A 37 -24.82 -11.92 11.05
N PHE A 38 -25.79 -12.40 11.83
CA PHE A 38 -25.66 -12.63 13.27
C PHE A 38 -25.38 -14.12 13.53
N GLY A 39 -24.24 -14.40 14.19
CA GLY A 39 -23.81 -15.77 14.46
C GLY A 39 -23.76 -16.62 13.19
N ASP A 40 -24.47 -17.76 13.20
CA ASP A 40 -24.57 -18.68 12.06
C ASP A 40 -25.82 -18.45 11.20
N GLY A 41 -26.54 -17.34 11.43
CA GLY A 41 -27.73 -16.98 10.68
C GLY A 41 -27.46 -16.64 9.20
N ASP A 42 -28.54 -16.45 8.46
CA ASP A 42 -28.49 -16.06 7.06
C ASP A 42 -27.86 -14.69 6.86
N VAL A 43 -27.13 -14.53 5.77
CA VAL A 43 -26.59 -13.22 5.37
C VAL A 43 -27.74 -12.36 4.85
N GLN A 44 -27.80 -11.14 5.36
CA GLN A 44 -28.75 -10.11 4.98
C GLN A 44 -27.98 -8.94 4.36
N THR A 45 -28.65 -8.16 3.52
CA THR A 45 -28.04 -6.98 2.91
C THR A 45 -28.91 -5.75 3.14
N TRP A 46 -28.26 -4.65 3.48
CA TRP A 46 -28.84 -3.31 3.54
C TRP A 46 -28.26 -2.42 2.45
N ARG A 47 -29.09 -1.52 1.92
CA ARG A 47 -28.70 -0.46 0.96
C ARG A 47 -29.10 0.92 1.46
N PRO A 48 -28.33 1.97 1.15
CA PRO A 48 -28.77 3.35 1.36
C PRO A 48 -30.17 3.59 0.73
N GLY A 49 -30.97 4.41 1.42
CA GLY A 49 -32.38 4.64 1.06
C GLY A 49 -33.36 3.70 1.76
N GLN A 50 -32.90 2.62 2.37
CA GLN A 50 -33.68 1.77 3.28
C GLN A 50 -33.44 2.17 4.74
N PRO A 51 -34.38 1.91 5.67
CA PRO A 51 -34.11 2.05 7.10
C PRO A 51 -32.90 1.24 7.51
N PHE A 52 -31.97 1.88 8.23
CA PHE A 52 -30.78 1.15 8.72
C PHE A 52 -31.20 0.09 9.75
N PRO A 53 -30.68 -1.16 9.70
CA PRO A 53 -31.10 -2.24 10.59
C PRO A 53 -30.85 -1.92 12.06
N ASP A 54 -31.89 -1.82 12.86
CA ASP A 54 -31.81 -1.49 14.30
C ASP A 54 -30.97 -2.51 15.07
N ALA A 55 -31.05 -3.79 14.72
CA ALA A 55 -30.25 -4.85 15.33
C ALA A 55 -28.73 -4.66 15.09
N VAL A 56 -28.34 -4.08 13.95
CA VAL A 56 -26.96 -3.69 13.70
C VAL A 56 -26.63 -2.41 14.46
N ARG A 57 -27.45 -1.37 14.36
CA ARG A 57 -27.22 -0.05 15.00
C ARG A 57 -26.98 -0.15 16.52
N HIS A 58 -27.69 -1.04 17.19
CA HIS A 58 -27.63 -1.21 18.63
C HIS A 58 -26.86 -2.47 19.06
N HIS A 59 -26.01 -3.00 18.17
CA HIS A 59 -25.24 -4.20 18.49
C HIS A 59 -24.17 -3.90 19.54
N THR A 60 -24.17 -4.70 20.63
CA THR A 60 -23.23 -4.57 21.75
C THR A 60 -22.20 -5.70 21.83
N GLY A 61 -22.32 -6.70 20.94
CA GLY A 61 -21.41 -7.84 20.90
C GLY A 61 -20.17 -7.58 20.03
N GLN A 62 -19.44 -8.66 19.74
CA GLN A 62 -18.27 -8.61 18.87
C GLN A 62 -18.69 -8.41 17.40
N ILE A 63 -17.97 -7.54 16.69
CA ILE A 63 -18.11 -7.27 15.26
C ILE A 63 -16.88 -7.86 14.55
N ARG A 64 -17.09 -8.81 13.66
CA ARG A 64 -16.04 -9.46 12.88
C ARG A 64 -16.10 -9.01 11.43
N ALA A 65 -14.95 -8.50 10.93
CA ALA A 65 -14.77 -8.09 9.55
C ALA A 65 -13.37 -8.46 9.05
N HIS A 66 -13.20 -8.50 7.72
CA HIS A 66 -11.89 -8.76 7.12
C HIS A 66 -11.19 -7.45 6.80
N ASN A 67 -10.09 -7.12 7.49
CA ASN A 67 -9.50 -5.80 7.62
C ASN A 67 -10.40 -4.79 8.36
N ALA A 68 -10.92 -5.21 9.50
CA ALA A 68 -11.96 -4.55 10.28
C ALA A 68 -11.78 -3.04 10.55
N ALA A 69 -10.59 -2.49 10.34
CA ALA A 69 -10.36 -1.05 10.37
C ALA A 69 -11.18 -0.32 9.30
N PHE A 70 -11.41 -0.93 8.12
CA PHE A 70 -12.21 -0.34 7.06
C PHE A 70 -13.67 -0.19 7.51
N GLU A 71 -14.30 -1.27 7.96
CA GLU A 71 -15.68 -1.28 8.41
C GLU A 71 -15.89 -0.34 9.60
N ARG A 72 -14.93 -0.34 10.55
CA ARG A 72 -14.98 0.57 11.71
C ARG A 72 -14.99 2.03 11.28
N LEU A 73 -14.14 2.41 10.33
CA LEU A 73 -14.04 3.78 9.85
C LEU A 73 -15.27 4.16 8.99
N VAL A 74 -15.84 3.24 8.21
CA VAL A 74 -17.10 3.46 7.50
C VAL A 74 -18.24 3.69 8.49
N PHE A 75 -18.36 2.90 9.56
CA PHE A 75 -19.33 3.15 10.60
C PHE A 75 -19.17 4.54 11.21
N TRP A 76 -17.94 4.91 11.57
CA TRP A 76 -17.65 6.16 12.25
C TRP A 76 -17.87 7.37 11.34
N TYR A 77 -17.20 7.43 10.20
CA TYR A 77 -17.17 8.64 9.38
C TYR A 77 -18.35 8.74 8.40
N VAL A 78 -18.79 7.62 7.83
CA VAL A 78 -19.82 7.64 6.78
C VAL A 78 -21.21 7.47 7.39
N LEU A 79 -21.40 6.49 8.27
CA LEU A 79 -22.70 6.17 8.86
C LEU A 79 -22.98 6.89 10.18
N GLN A 80 -21.99 7.56 10.77
CA GLN A 80 -22.08 8.26 12.06
C GLN A 80 -22.53 7.33 13.20
N ILE A 81 -22.03 6.09 13.19
CA ILE A 81 -22.27 5.08 14.23
C ILE A 81 -20.96 4.82 14.95
N ASP A 82 -20.93 5.12 16.24
CA ASP A 82 -19.73 4.96 17.07
C ASP A 82 -19.79 3.64 17.85
N TYR A 83 -18.98 2.68 17.40
CA TYR A 83 -18.74 1.43 18.13
C TYR A 83 -17.38 1.49 18.82
N ALA A 84 -17.31 0.95 20.03
CA ALA A 84 -16.05 0.83 20.73
C ALA A 84 -15.05 -0.03 19.93
N LEU A 85 -13.79 0.39 19.87
CA LEU A 85 -12.73 -0.37 19.18
C LEU A 85 -12.66 -1.82 19.66
N GLU A 86 -12.90 -2.05 20.93
CA GLU A 86 -12.84 -3.36 21.59
C GLU A 86 -13.92 -4.33 21.09
N GLN A 87 -14.97 -3.85 20.43
CA GLN A 87 -15.96 -4.70 19.79
C GLN A 87 -15.45 -5.31 18.47
N PHE A 88 -14.47 -4.68 17.85
CA PHE A 88 -13.95 -5.13 16.56
C PHE A 88 -12.95 -6.27 16.68
N TYR A 89 -13.14 -7.27 15.84
CA TYR A 89 -12.27 -8.42 15.65
C TYR A 89 -11.93 -8.55 14.17
N CYS A 90 -10.64 -8.51 13.83
CA CYS A 90 -10.17 -8.56 12.45
C CYS A 90 -9.82 -9.98 12.04
N THR A 91 -10.55 -10.55 11.08
CA THR A 91 -10.27 -11.91 10.59
C THR A 91 -8.99 -11.99 9.74
N ALA A 92 -8.54 -10.88 9.15
CA ALA A 92 -7.23 -10.81 8.52
C ALA A 92 -6.08 -10.84 9.56
N ALA A 93 -6.27 -10.23 10.74
CA ALA A 93 -5.34 -10.35 11.86
C ALA A 93 -5.32 -11.79 12.42
N GLN A 94 -6.49 -12.42 12.54
CA GLN A 94 -6.62 -13.83 12.91
C GLN A 94 -5.85 -14.73 11.95
N ALA A 95 -6.02 -14.55 10.64
CA ALA A 95 -5.32 -15.33 9.61
C ALA A 95 -3.81 -15.20 9.77
N ARG A 96 -3.28 -13.97 9.90
CA ARG A 96 -1.85 -13.72 10.08
C ARG A 96 -1.31 -14.33 11.38
N ALA A 97 -2.06 -14.29 12.48
CA ALA A 97 -1.68 -14.95 13.74
C ALA A 97 -1.69 -16.49 13.64
N ASN A 98 -2.40 -17.04 12.67
CA ASN A 98 -2.38 -18.45 12.29
C ASN A 98 -1.35 -18.77 11.18
N CYS A 99 -0.37 -17.90 10.95
CA CYS A 99 0.66 -18.03 9.90
C CYS A 99 0.09 -18.15 8.47
N ALA A 100 -1.16 -17.73 8.26
CA ALA A 100 -1.82 -17.70 6.96
C ALA A 100 -1.63 -16.35 6.26
N PRO A 101 -1.87 -16.28 4.94
CA PRO A 101 -1.93 -15.00 4.22
C PRO A 101 -2.98 -14.05 4.81
N GLY A 102 -2.79 -12.73 4.60
CA GLY A 102 -3.72 -11.72 5.12
C GLY A 102 -4.88 -11.36 4.17
N SER A 103 -4.87 -11.80 2.91
CA SER A 103 -5.97 -11.55 1.98
C SER A 103 -7.04 -12.64 2.07
N LEU A 104 -8.31 -12.27 1.97
CA LEU A 104 -9.42 -13.24 2.07
C LEU A 104 -9.32 -14.35 1.02
N GLU A 105 -8.89 -14.01 -0.20
CA GLU A 105 -8.67 -14.96 -1.29
C GLU A 105 -7.58 -15.98 -0.98
N ASP A 106 -6.42 -15.50 -0.52
CA ASP A 106 -5.28 -16.40 -0.27
C ASP A 106 -5.50 -17.26 0.99
N VAL A 107 -6.18 -16.72 2.00
CA VAL A 107 -6.60 -17.50 3.18
C VAL A 107 -7.58 -18.59 2.77
N GLY A 108 -8.55 -18.29 1.91
CA GLY A 108 -9.51 -19.27 1.41
C GLY A 108 -8.84 -20.42 0.67
N ARG A 109 -7.81 -20.13 -0.12
CA ARG A 109 -6.97 -21.15 -0.77
C ARG A 109 -6.16 -21.96 0.25
N PHE A 110 -5.54 -21.28 1.20
CA PHE A 110 -4.71 -21.91 2.25
C PHE A 110 -5.54 -22.84 3.16
N ALA A 111 -6.73 -22.41 3.56
CA ALA A 111 -7.64 -23.20 4.41
C ALA A 111 -8.34 -24.36 3.68
N GLY A 112 -8.11 -24.54 2.38
CA GLY A 112 -8.77 -25.59 1.60
C GLY A 112 -10.29 -25.39 1.48
N ALA A 113 -10.78 -24.20 1.74
CA ALA A 113 -12.22 -23.89 1.77
C ALA A 113 -12.90 -23.94 0.40
N GLY A 114 -12.16 -24.31 -0.67
CA GLY A 114 -12.71 -24.45 -2.03
C GLY A 114 -13.26 -23.17 -2.67
N MET A 115 -13.18 -22.07 -1.94
CA MET A 115 -13.70 -20.79 -2.39
C MET A 115 -12.70 -20.09 -3.30
N ARG A 116 -13.06 -19.93 -4.56
CA ARG A 116 -12.32 -19.08 -5.50
C ARG A 116 -12.92 -17.68 -5.41
N LYS A 117 -12.03 -16.67 -5.25
CA LYS A 117 -12.45 -15.29 -5.45
C LYS A 117 -13.00 -15.16 -6.86
N ASP A 118 -14.17 -14.60 -6.96
CA ASP A 118 -14.73 -14.22 -8.23
C ASP A 118 -13.89 -13.05 -8.79
N HIS A 119 -13.20 -13.28 -9.91
CA HIS A 119 -12.47 -12.22 -10.64
C HIS A 119 -13.40 -11.05 -11.01
N ARG A 120 -14.70 -11.25 -10.94
CA ARG A 120 -15.75 -10.27 -11.15
C ARG A 120 -15.71 -9.15 -10.10
N GLY A 121 -15.38 -9.43 -8.81
CA GLY A 121 -15.34 -8.41 -7.75
C GLY A 121 -14.42 -7.22 -8.07
N GLY A 122 -13.21 -7.48 -8.57
CA GLY A 122 -12.30 -6.39 -8.98
C GLY A 122 -12.81 -5.58 -10.19
N GLN A 123 -13.67 -6.15 -11.04
CA GLN A 123 -14.33 -5.44 -12.13
C GLN A 123 -15.50 -4.60 -11.61
N LEU A 124 -16.32 -5.14 -10.71
CA LEU A 124 -17.45 -4.45 -10.08
C LEU A 124 -16.94 -3.21 -9.30
N ILE A 125 -15.90 -3.35 -8.50
CA ILE A 125 -15.26 -2.24 -7.80
C ILE A 125 -14.83 -1.15 -8.79
N ARG A 126 -14.20 -1.51 -9.90
CA ARG A 126 -13.80 -0.53 -10.93
C ARG A 126 -14.98 0.20 -11.55
N LEU A 127 -16.10 -0.47 -11.73
CA LEU A 127 -17.28 0.08 -12.42
C LEU A 127 -18.17 0.92 -11.50
N LEU A 128 -18.31 0.53 -10.23
CA LEU A 128 -19.28 1.14 -9.30
C LEU A 128 -18.61 2.00 -8.21
N SER A 129 -17.38 1.64 -7.79
CA SER A 129 -16.71 2.30 -6.65
C SER A 129 -15.75 3.40 -7.06
N ILE A 130 -15.24 3.37 -8.30
CA ILE A 130 -14.30 4.37 -8.83
C ILE A 130 -15.06 5.34 -9.73
N PRO A 131 -14.86 6.67 -9.58
CA PRO A 131 -15.55 7.64 -10.42
C PRO A 131 -15.12 7.54 -11.89
N GLN A 132 -16.02 7.89 -12.78
CA GLN A 132 -15.76 8.06 -14.20
C GLN A 132 -14.88 9.29 -14.45
N ALA A 133 -14.43 9.50 -15.68
CA ALA A 133 -13.55 10.62 -16.04
C ALA A 133 -14.17 12.01 -15.79
N ASP A 134 -15.51 12.10 -15.77
CA ASP A 134 -16.26 13.32 -15.44
C ASP A 134 -16.53 13.49 -13.93
N GLY A 135 -16.04 12.58 -13.09
CA GLY A 135 -16.23 12.57 -11.65
C GLY A 135 -17.58 12.02 -11.19
N SER A 136 -18.45 11.56 -12.09
CA SER A 136 -19.70 10.89 -11.75
C SER A 136 -19.46 9.42 -11.39
N PHE A 137 -20.41 8.83 -10.67
CA PHE A 137 -20.44 7.37 -10.46
C PHE A 137 -21.44 6.73 -11.39
N ARG A 138 -21.14 5.51 -11.81
CA ARG A 138 -22.10 4.69 -12.57
C ARG A 138 -23.26 4.29 -11.65
N ASP A 139 -24.45 4.44 -12.15
CA ASP A 139 -25.69 3.94 -11.53
C ASP A 139 -26.27 2.87 -12.45
N ASP A 140 -26.21 1.60 -12.00
CA ASP A 140 -26.56 0.41 -12.81
C ASP A 140 -27.05 -0.69 -11.86
N GLU A 141 -28.35 -0.93 -11.87
CA GLU A 141 -28.99 -1.87 -10.93
C GLU A 141 -28.59 -3.33 -11.18
N ASP A 142 -28.26 -3.72 -12.39
CA ASP A 142 -27.80 -5.08 -12.67
C ASP A 142 -26.41 -5.31 -12.09
N LEU A 143 -25.49 -4.36 -12.28
CA LEU A 143 -24.18 -4.41 -11.65
C LEU A 143 -24.26 -4.29 -10.12
N MET A 144 -25.22 -3.53 -9.60
CA MET A 144 -25.46 -3.42 -8.17
C MET A 144 -25.96 -4.76 -7.58
N ALA A 145 -26.83 -5.47 -8.28
CA ALA A 145 -27.28 -6.79 -7.84
C ALA A 145 -26.10 -7.80 -7.79
N GLU A 146 -25.20 -7.74 -8.77
CA GLU A 146 -23.97 -8.54 -8.75
C GLU A 146 -23.04 -8.14 -7.58
N MET A 147 -22.89 -6.82 -7.29
CA MET A 147 -22.08 -6.32 -6.17
C MET A 147 -22.63 -6.79 -4.83
N ILE A 148 -23.93 -6.79 -4.64
CA ILE A 148 -24.60 -7.33 -3.45
C ILE A 148 -24.28 -8.80 -3.28
N ALA A 149 -24.44 -9.60 -4.34
CA ALA A 149 -24.15 -11.02 -4.29
C ALA A 149 -22.66 -11.29 -3.95
N TYR A 150 -21.76 -10.45 -4.46
CA TYR A 150 -20.32 -10.48 -4.14
C TYR A 150 -20.07 -10.16 -2.66
N CYS A 151 -20.61 -9.06 -2.13
CA CYS A 151 -20.50 -8.65 -0.72
C CYS A 151 -21.07 -9.72 0.24
N GLU A 152 -22.23 -10.32 -0.09
CA GLU A 152 -22.78 -11.43 0.68
C GLU A 152 -21.86 -12.67 0.68
N GLN A 153 -21.25 -12.96 -0.45
CA GLN A 153 -20.30 -14.06 -0.57
C GLN A 153 -19.04 -13.82 0.27
N ASP A 154 -18.55 -12.58 0.34
CA ASP A 154 -17.40 -12.23 1.17
C ASP A 154 -17.71 -12.40 2.67
N VAL A 155 -18.92 -12.07 3.14
CA VAL A 155 -19.37 -12.39 4.51
C VAL A 155 -19.42 -13.89 4.77
N ARG A 156 -19.98 -14.70 3.84
CA ARG A 156 -20.02 -16.17 3.98
C ARG A 156 -18.60 -16.76 4.02
N ALA A 157 -17.73 -16.29 3.13
CA ALA A 157 -16.34 -16.74 3.03
C ALA A 157 -15.56 -16.40 4.31
N MET A 158 -15.61 -15.14 4.75
CA MET A 158 -14.96 -14.67 5.94
C MET A 158 -15.38 -15.47 7.18
N ARG A 159 -16.68 -15.71 7.36
CA ARG A 159 -17.21 -16.51 8.47
C ARG A 159 -16.66 -17.93 8.44
N ALA A 160 -16.77 -18.62 7.32
CA ALA A 160 -16.31 -20.00 7.18
C ALA A 160 -14.81 -20.13 7.42
N ILE A 161 -14.01 -19.22 6.87
CA ILE A 161 -12.56 -19.20 7.05
C ILE A 161 -12.18 -18.90 8.51
N SER A 162 -12.85 -17.93 9.13
CA SER A 162 -12.59 -17.58 10.54
C SER A 162 -12.93 -18.72 11.48
N GLN A 163 -14.05 -19.43 11.24
CA GLN A 163 -14.45 -20.59 12.04
C GLN A 163 -13.52 -21.81 11.84
N ALA A 164 -12.83 -21.92 10.72
CA ALA A 164 -11.86 -22.99 10.47
C ALA A 164 -10.48 -22.74 11.08
N GLN A 165 -10.25 -21.57 11.68
CA GLN A 165 -8.98 -21.19 12.30
C GLN A 165 -9.16 -20.99 13.80
N ARG A 166 -8.06 -21.10 14.59
CA ARG A 166 -8.12 -20.69 15.98
C ARG A 166 -8.42 -19.20 16.09
N ASP A 167 -9.21 -18.82 17.06
CA ASP A 167 -9.39 -17.41 17.38
C ASP A 167 -8.08 -16.79 17.92
N LEU A 168 -7.97 -15.47 17.82
CA LEU A 168 -6.95 -14.73 18.55
C LEU A 168 -7.11 -15.03 20.04
N SER A 169 -6.01 -15.30 20.73
CA SER A 169 -6.02 -15.33 22.20
C SER A 169 -6.39 -13.94 22.74
N ASP A 170 -6.81 -13.89 24.00
CA ASP A 170 -7.12 -12.60 24.65
C ASP A 170 -5.95 -11.62 24.60
N GLN A 171 -4.71 -12.10 24.67
CA GLN A 171 -3.53 -11.27 24.58
C GLN A 171 -3.33 -10.74 23.14
N GLU A 172 -3.44 -11.61 22.13
CA GLU A 172 -3.32 -11.20 20.73
C GLU A 172 -4.41 -10.20 20.34
N LEU A 173 -5.63 -10.38 20.86
CA LEU A 173 -6.72 -9.43 20.61
C LEU A 173 -6.47 -8.07 21.28
N ARG A 174 -5.95 -8.05 22.52
CA ARG A 174 -5.52 -6.81 23.17
C ARG A 174 -4.41 -6.11 22.39
N ASP A 175 -3.41 -6.87 21.92
CA ASP A 175 -2.29 -6.33 21.14
C ASP A 175 -2.76 -5.80 19.79
N TYR A 176 -3.74 -6.48 19.14
CA TYR A 176 -4.40 -5.96 17.94
C TYR A 176 -5.09 -4.61 18.22
N HIS A 177 -5.86 -4.50 19.30
CA HIS A 177 -6.50 -3.22 19.65
C HIS A 177 -5.48 -2.12 19.97
N VAL A 178 -4.34 -2.46 20.60
CA VAL A 178 -3.24 -1.50 20.80
C VAL A 178 -2.67 -1.04 19.44
N ASN A 179 -2.45 -1.96 18.51
CA ASN A 179 -2.01 -1.63 17.15
C ASN A 179 -3.00 -0.65 16.46
N GLU A 180 -4.30 -0.93 16.58
CA GLU A 180 -5.32 -0.05 15.99
C GLU A 180 -5.35 1.34 16.65
N ARG A 181 -5.19 1.45 17.97
CA ARG A 181 -5.04 2.76 18.64
C ARG A 181 -3.81 3.54 18.16
N ILE A 182 -2.70 2.82 17.87
CA ILE A 182 -1.51 3.44 17.29
C ILE A 182 -1.81 3.93 15.86
N ASN A 183 -2.54 3.13 15.07
CA ASN A 183 -2.99 3.50 13.73
C ASN A 183 -3.94 4.71 13.76
N ASP A 184 -4.87 4.76 14.70
CA ASP A 184 -5.81 5.88 14.88
C ASP A 184 -5.09 7.18 15.25
N ARG A 185 -4.12 7.09 16.16
CA ARG A 185 -3.29 8.25 16.52
C ARG A 185 -2.44 8.72 15.34
N GLY A 186 -1.91 7.78 14.56
CA GLY A 186 -1.05 8.05 13.42
C GLY A 186 0.35 8.57 13.79
N VAL A 187 1.21 8.67 12.79
CA VAL A 187 2.57 9.20 12.86
C VAL A 187 2.57 10.63 12.33
N LEU A 188 3.03 11.58 13.13
CA LEU A 188 3.13 12.98 12.72
C LEU A 188 4.18 13.14 11.61
N LEU A 189 3.79 13.76 10.51
CA LEU A 189 4.66 14.08 9.39
C LEU A 189 5.06 15.56 9.42
N ASP A 190 6.36 15.83 9.30
CA ASP A 190 6.83 17.18 8.99
C ASP A 190 6.58 17.48 7.49
N ARG A 191 5.44 18.13 7.22
CA ARG A 191 5.05 18.47 5.85
C ARG A 191 6.00 19.45 5.17
N GLN A 192 6.62 20.35 5.94
CA GLN A 192 7.55 21.33 5.38
C GLN A 192 8.81 20.62 4.89
N LEU A 193 9.37 19.73 5.72
CA LEU A 193 10.50 18.91 5.33
C LEU A 193 10.16 17.98 4.18
N ALA A 194 9.00 17.30 4.21
CA ALA A 194 8.58 16.43 3.12
C ALA A 194 8.47 17.16 1.77
N ARG A 195 7.85 18.34 1.76
CA ARG A 195 7.75 19.17 0.55
C ARG A 195 9.11 19.68 0.09
N ALA A 196 9.99 20.07 1.01
CA ALA A 196 11.33 20.50 0.66
C ALA A 196 12.12 19.34 0.04
N ALA A 197 12.11 18.15 0.65
CA ALA A 197 12.77 16.97 0.12
C ALA A 197 12.29 16.59 -1.29
N VAL A 198 10.99 16.72 -1.57
CA VAL A 198 10.45 16.50 -2.91
C VAL A 198 11.00 17.51 -3.91
N ARG A 199 10.99 18.82 -3.58
CA ARG A 199 11.55 19.84 -4.47
C ARG A 199 13.03 19.62 -4.78
N TYR A 200 13.85 19.32 -3.78
CA TYR A 200 15.26 19.01 -4.00
C TYR A 200 15.48 17.84 -4.95
N ALA A 201 14.69 16.80 -4.77
CA ALA A 201 14.81 15.62 -5.60
C ALA A 201 14.27 15.83 -7.04
N GLU A 202 13.31 16.71 -7.23
CA GLU A 202 12.87 17.09 -8.56
C GLU A 202 14.00 17.86 -9.30
N VAL A 203 14.67 18.79 -8.62
CA VAL A 203 15.83 19.52 -9.19
C VAL A 203 16.96 18.54 -9.50
N GLU A 204 17.35 17.69 -8.57
CA GLU A 204 18.38 16.67 -8.77
C GLU A 204 18.03 15.72 -9.94
N ALA A 205 16.77 15.31 -10.03
CA ALA A 205 16.31 14.45 -11.12
C ALA A 205 16.39 15.16 -12.50
N ASP A 206 16.10 16.45 -12.56
CA ASP A 206 16.21 17.24 -13.79
C ASP A 206 17.67 17.42 -14.20
N GLU A 207 18.58 17.70 -13.26
CA GLU A 207 20.02 17.79 -13.49
C GLU A 207 20.59 16.45 -13.99
N ILE A 208 20.27 15.34 -13.32
CA ILE A 208 20.68 13.99 -13.74
C ILE A 208 20.17 13.69 -15.17
N GLN A 209 18.92 14.04 -15.48
CA GLN A 209 18.38 13.80 -16.82
C GLN A 209 19.04 14.69 -17.87
N ALA A 210 19.43 15.91 -17.53
CA ALA A 210 20.19 16.80 -18.42
C ALA A 210 21.57 16.18 -18.74
N THR A 211 22.31 15.76 -17.72
CA THR A 211 23.60 15.07 -17.86
C THR A 211 23.49 13.81 -18.74
N VAL A 212 22.50 12.97 -18.49
CA VAL A 212 22.30 11.74 -19.29
C VAL A 212 21.98 12.07 -20.75
N ARG A 213 21.21 13.11 -21.03
CA ARG A 213 20.96 13.54 -22.43
C ARG A 213 22.22 14.04 -23.11
N GLU A 214 23.05 14.80 -22.41
CA GLU A 214 24.31 15.30 -22.90
C GLU A 214 25.29 14.17 -23.21
N VAL A 215 25.57 13.30 -22.23
CA VAL A 215 26.50 12.17 -22.36
C VAL A 215 26.08 11.18 -23.44
N THR A 216 24.79 11.05 -23.69
CA THR A 216 24.27 10.08 -24.69
C THR A 216 23.89 10.71 -26.03
N ASP A 217 24.24 11.97 -26.28
CA ASP A 217 23.83 12.73 -27.47
C ASP A 217 22.30 12.66 -27.70
N GLY A 218 21.52 12.70 -26.63
CA GLY A 218 20.06 12.63 -26.67
C GLY A 218 19.48 11.22 -26.89
N ALA A 219 20.29 10.19 -26.99
CA ALA A 219 19.81 8.81 -27.20
C ALA A 219 18.96 8.32 -26.01
N ILE A 220 19.28 8.77 -24.80
CA ILE A 220 18.58 8.45 -23.56
C ILE A 220 17.98 9.71 -22.94
N THR A 221 16.68 9.70 -22.71
CA THR A 221 15.95 10.81 -22.09
C THR A 221 15.60 10.54 -20.62
N SER A 222 15.77 9.30 -20.14
CA SER A 222 15.52 8.92 -18.75
C SER A 222 16.28 7.65 -18.42
N VAL A 223 17.00 7.65 -17.30
CA VAL A 223 17.69 6.47 -16.76
C VAL A 223 16.73 5.34 -16.32
N ARG A 224 15.43 5.64 -16.19
CA ARG A 224 14.39 4.62 -15.90
C ARG A 224 13.85 3.95 -17.17
N SER A 225 14.28 4.41 -18.33
CA SER A 225 13.85 3.84 -19.62
C SER A 225 14.49 2.46 -19.86
N PRO A 226 13.75 1.49 -20.42
CA PRO A 226 14.34 0.24 -20.91
C PRO A 226 15.47 0.46 -21.92
N ARG A 227 15.44 1.58 -22.67
CA ARG A 227 16.48 1.97 -23.62
C ARG A 227 17.83 2.22 -22.94
N MET A 228 17.83 2.78 -21.72
CA MET A 228 19.07 2.97 -20.94
C MET A 228 19.81 1.65 -20.72
N ARG A 229 19.10 0.62 -20.28
CA ARG A 229 19.71 -0.71 -20.10
C ARG A 229 20.36 -1.21 -21.39
N GLN A 230 19.67 -1.13 -22.51
CA GLN A 230 20.19 -1.59 -23.79
C GLN A 230 21.40 -0.74 -24.23
N TRP A 231 21.31 0.60 -24.07
CA TRP A 231 22.40 1.51 -24.42
C TRP A 231 23.69 1.19 -23.65
N VAL A 232 23.60 0.88 -22.36
CA VAL A 232 24.74 0.43 -21.53
C VAL A 232 25.29 -0.89 -22.02
N LEU A 233 24.43 -1.90 -22.19
CA LEU A 233 24.83 -3.26 -22.56
C LEU A 233 25.48 -3.35 -23.95
N ASP A 234 25.09 -2.46 -24.85
CA ASP A 234 25.67 -2.38 -26.22
C ASP A 234 27.07 -1.75 -26.25
N ARG A 235 27.53 -1.15 -25.14
CA ARG A 235 28.79 -0.38 -25.06
C ARG A 235 29.83 -0.94 -24.10
N VAL A 236 29.45 -1.89 -23.28
CA VAL A 236 30.36 -2.51 -22.32
C VAL A 236 31.10 -3.72 -22.93
N GLY A 237 32.28 -4.04 -22.41
CA GLY A 237 33.07 -5.16 -22.84
C GLY A 237 32.56 -6.52 -22.32
N PRO A 238 33.22 -7.63 -22.80
CA PRO A 238 32.77 -9.00 -22.45
C PRO A 238 32.76 -9.31 -20.96
N LEU A 239 33.73 -8.79 -20.19
CA LEU A 239 33.78 -8.99 -18.74
C LEU A 239 32.64 -8.30 -18.05
N ALA A 240 32.35 -7.05 -18.42
CA ALA A 240 31.23 -6.29 -17.90
C ALA A 240 29.89 -6.93 -18.26
N LEU A 241 29.71 -7.49 -19.46
CA LEU A 241 28.53 -8.25 -19.86
C LEU A 241 28.36 -9.52 -18.99
N SER A 242 29.44 -10.19 -18.65
CA SER A 242 29.42 -11.33 -17.73
C SER A 242 28.90 -10.92 -16.34
N LEU A 243 29.34 -9.77 -15.81
CA LEU A 243 28.85 -9.21 -14.53
C LEU A 243 27.40 -8.77 -14.61
N ALA A 244 26.93 -8.33 -15.77
CA ALA A 244 25.54 -7.95 -15.99
C ALA A 244 24.62 -9.16 -16.21
N THR A 245 25.15 -10.37 -16.32
CA THR A 245 24.36 -11.59 -16.49
C THR A 245 23.96 -12.15 -15.14
N VAL A 246 22.66 -12.13 -14.85
CA VAL A 246 22.06 -12.68 -13.63
C VAL A 246 21.21 -13.91 -13.97
N TYR A 247 21.23 -14.90 -13.08
CA TYR A 247 20.40 -16.09 -13.24
C TYR A 247 19.13 -15.95 -12.41
N LYS A 248 17.97 -16.02 -13.07
CA LYS A 248 16.67 -16.01 -12.41
C LYS A 248 15.83 -17.16 -12.95
N ASP A 249 15.30 -18.00 -12.05
CA ASP A 249 14.51 -19.19 -12.38
C ASP A 249 15.23 -20.17 -13.34
N GLY A 250 16.57 -20.24 -13.25
CA GLY A 250 17.42 -21.09 -14.09
C GLY A 250 17.76 -20.51 -15.47
N GLU A 251 17.24 -19.33 -15.81
CA GLU A 251 17.54 -18.62 -17.05
C GLU A 251 18.52 -17.47 -16.84
N ALA A 252 19.49 -17.33 -17.77
CA ALA A 252 20.39 -16.19 -17.81
C ALA A 252 19.67 -14.96 -18.35
N LYS A 253 19.69 -13.86 -17.61
CA LYS A 253 19.09 -12.57 -18.01
C LYS A 253 20.09 -11.45 -17.81
N LEU A 254 20.17 -10.53 -18.76
CA LEU A 254 20.94 -9.30 -18.61
C LEU A 254 20.19 -8.33 -17.71
N SER A 255 20.87 -7.80 -16.69
CA SER A 255 20.34 -6.85 -15.70
C SER A 255 21.30 -5.69 -15.52
N ILE A 256 20.77 -4.56 -15.06
CA ILE A 256 21.50 -3.41 -14.50
C ILE A 256 20.89 -3.01 -13.14
N ASP A 257 20.54 -4.02 -12.33
CA ASP A 257 20.07 -3.78 -10.99
C ASP A 257 21.17 -3.14 -10.10
N LYS A 258 20.82 -2.80 -8.87
CA LYS A 258 21.72 -2.10 -7.95
C LYS A 258 23.08 -2.80 -7.78
N ASN A 259 23.09 -4.12 -7.66
CA ASN A 259 24.34 -4.88 -7.46
C ASN A 259 25.18 -4.89 -8.73
N VAL A 260 24.54 -5.09 -9.87
CA VAL A 260 25.21 -5.03 -11.18
C VAL A 260 25.80 -3.64 -11.41
N ARG A 261 25.06 -2.56 -11.16
CA ARG A 261 25.59 -1.19 -11.29
C ARG A 261 26.82 -0.97 -10.42
N ALA A 262 26.76 -1.38 -9.14
CA ALA A 262 27.90 -1.24 -8.24
C ALA A 262 29.14 -2.01 -8.75
N ASN A 263 28.94 -3.22 -9.29
CA ASN A 263 30.03 -4.00 -9.88
C ASN A 263 30.59 -3.36 -11.15
N LEU A 264 29.74 -2.82 -12.02
CA LEU A 264 30.17 -2.15 -13.24
C LEU A 264 30.92 -0.84 -12.93
N LEU A 265 30.49 -0.06 -11.94
CA LEU A 265 31.18 1.13 -11.49
C LEU A 265 32.57 0.79 -10.89
N ALA A 266 32.65 -0.25 -10.07
CA ALA A 266 33.93 -0.72 -9.57
C ALA A 266 34.88 -1.19 -10.73
N LEU A 267 34.31 -1.90 -11.69
CA LEU A 267 35.10 -2.34 -12.87
C LEU A 267 35.54 -1.16 -13.72
N SER A 268 34.76 -0.09 -13.84
CA SER A 268 35.16 1.10 -14.63
C SER A 268 36.38 1.80 -14.07
N GLU A 269 36.61 1.77 -12.76
CA GLU A 269 37.82 2.31 -12.13
C GLU A 269 39.08 1.48 -12.44
N GLU A 270 38.92 0.18 -12.52
CA GLU A 270 40.05 -0.75 -12.74
C GLU A 270 40.33 -0.99 -14.25
N GLN A 271 39.29 -1.07 -15.05
CA GLN A 271 39.32 -1.43 -16.46
C GLN A 271 38.38 -0.56 -17.31
N PRO A 272 38.73 0.70 -17.61
CA PRO A 272 37.90 1.60 -18.37
C PRO A 272 37.61 1.16 -19.81
N ASP A 273 38.35 0.24 -20.35
CA ASP A 273 38.08 -0.39 -21.65
C ASP A 273 36.88 -1.36 -21.60
N GLU A 274 36.59 -1.95 -20.43
CA GLU A 274 35.42 -2.80 -20.21
C GLU A 274 34.16 -2.00 -19.94
N VAL A 275 34.27 -0.86 -19.22
CA VAL A 275 33.17 0.10 -18.95
C VAL A 275 33.68 1.48 -19.30
N PRO A 276 33.38 2.00 -20.49
CA PRO A 276 33.80 3.34 -20.91
C PRO A 276 33.31 4.44 -19.98
N PRO A 277 34.03 5.58 -19.88
CA PRO A 277 33.70 6.67 -18.95
C PRO A 277 32.28 7.23 -19.11
N ASP A 278 31.83 7.38 -20.34
CA ASP A 278 30.46 7.84 -20.65
C ASP A 278 29.41 6.84 -20.17
N VAL A 279 29.68 5.55 -20.27
CA VAL A 279 28.81 4.48 -19.75
C VAL A 279 28.82 4.47 -18.22
N ALA A 280 29.99 4.64 -17.60
CA ALA A 280 30.10 4.72 -16.15
C ALA A 280 29.32 5.92 -15.61
N GLU A 281 29.39 7.08 -16.26
CA GLU A 281 28.65 8.28 -15.88
C GLU A 281 27.12 8.07 -15.97
N VAL A 282 26.60 7.42 -17.02
CA VAL A 282 25.20 7.07 -17.15
C VAL A 282 24.76 6.09 -16.06
N ILE A 283 25.62 5.11 -15.71
CA ILE A 283 25.35 4.15 -14.62
C ILE A 283 25.33 4.87 -13.27
N GLN A 284 26.25 5.81 -13.02
CA GLN A 284 26.27 6.63 -11.80
C GLN A 284 25.02 7.48 -11.69
N CYS A 285 24.63 8.19 -12.75
CA CYS A 285 23.37 8.93 -12.83
C CYS A 285 22.15 8.06 -12.50
N ALA A 286 22.15 6.81 -12.97
CA ALA A 286 21.08 5.86 -12.64
C ALA A 286 21.10 5.47 -11.15
N ASP A 287 22.29 5.26 -10.57
CA ASP A 287 22.42 4.89 -9.15
C ASP A 287 21.96 6.04 -8.25
N ASP A 288 22.38 7.24 -8.53
CA ASP A 288 22.01 8.46 -7.79
C ASP A 288 20.49 8.68 -7.83
N LEU A 289 19.87 8.62 -9.00
CA LEU A 289 18.42 8.79 -9.12
C LEU A 289 17.61 7.70 -8.41
N TRP A 290 18.12 6.47 -8.32
CA TRP A 290 17.47 5.38 -7.60
C TRP A 290 17.79 5.34 -6.11
N ALA A 291 18.91 5.93 -5.69
CA ALA A 291 19.24 6.09 -4.26
C ALA A 291 18.30 7.05 -3.55
N SER A 292 17.66 7.97 -4.29
CA SER A 292 16.78 8.97 -3.70
C SER A 292 15.54 8.34 -3.05
N SER A 293 15.44 8.48 -1.73
CA SER A 293 14.29 8.03 -0.93
C SER A 293 13.02 8.88 -1.10
N VAL A 294 12.94 9.71 -2.15
CA VAL A 294 11.91 10.73 -2.36
C VAL A 294 10.52 10.14 -2.52
N ALA A 295 10.43 8.93 -3.09
CA ALA A 295 9.15 8.22 -3.18
C ALA A 295 8.46 8.06 -1.80
N LYS A 296 9.25 7.98 -0.71
CA LYS A 296 8.71 7.90 0.66
C LYS A 296 8.13 9.23 1.13
N PHE A 297 8.73 10.36 0.77
CA PHE A 297 8.19 11.68 1.11
C PHE A 297 6.91 11.97 0.34
N ASN A 298 6.87 11.67 -0.96
CA ASN A 298 5.65 11.76 -1.76
C ASN A 298 4.54 10.87 -1.19
N ARG A 299 4.88 9.62 -0.86
CA ARG A 299 3.92 8.68 -0.26
C ARG A 299 3.44 9.15 1.11
N ALA A 300 4.34 9.65 1.95
CA ALA A 300 4.00 10.21 3.25
C ALA A 300 3.06 11.42 3.12
N ALA A 301 3.36 12.32 2.19
CA ALA A 301 2.53 13.50 1.93
C ALA A 301 1.13 13.13 1.42
N ALA A 302 1.02 12.10 0.55
CA ALA A 302 -0.27 11.63 0.04
C ALA A 302 -1.14 10.96 1.12
N LEU A 303 -0.50 10.25 2.06
CA LEU A 303 -1.18 9.54 3.16
C LEU A 303 -1.50 10.43 4.35
N ALA A 304 -0.80 11.57 4.50
CA ALA A 304 -1.00 12.44 5.64
C ALA A 304 -2.38 13.11 5.59
N ASP A 305 -3.06 13.07 6.71
CA ASP A 305 -4.29 13.82 6.95
C ASP A 305 -4.08 15.32 6.73
N GLU A 306 -5.04 16.01 6.12
CA GLU A 306 -4.87 17.41 5.74
C GLU A 306 -4.93 18.37 6.92
N GLU A 307 -5.63 18.01 7.98
CA GLU A 307 -5.81 18.86 9.15
C GLU A 307 -4.63 18.77 10.13
N ASP A 308 -4.24 17.55 10.53
CA ASP A 308 -3.27 17.34 11.60
C ASP A 308 -1.91 16.80 11.15
N ALA A 309 -1.73 16.59 9.84
CA ALA A 309 -0.49 16.07 9.24
C ALA A 309 -0.10 14.66 9.72
N ARG A 310 -1.03 13.85 10.20
CA ARG A 310 -0.73 12.50 10.65
C ARG A 310 -0.98 11.47 9.56
N VAL A 311 -0.06 10.52 9.44
CA VAL A 311 -0.22 9.33 8.62
C VAL A 311 -0.81 8.22 9.49
N ARG A 312 -2.06 7.88 9.23
CA ARG A 312 -2.80 6.86 9.96
C ARG A 312 -2.78 5.52 9.22
N GLY A 313 -3.02 4.41 9.94
CA GLY A 313 -3.07 3.08 9.33
C GLY A 313 -1.73 2.54 8.83
N ALA A 314 -0.61 3.03 9.38
CA ALA A 314 0.73 2.68 8.91
C ALA A 314 1.22 1.31 9.40
N PHE A 315 0.58 0.70 10.39
CA PHE A 315 1.04 -0.53 11.04
C PHE A 315 0.08 -1.69 10.83
N VAL A 316 0.64 -2.86 10.57
CA VAL A 316 -0.11 -4.11 10.36
C VAL A 316 0.23 -5.09 11.47
N PHE A 317 -0.77 -5.44 12.30
CA PHE A 317 -0.63 -6.46 13.34
C PHE A 317 -0.27 -7.80 12.72
N SER A 318 0.77 -8.46 13.25
CA SER A 318 1.30 -9.74 12.74
C SER A 318 1.54 -9.76 11.22
N GLY A 319 1.89 -8.61 10.63
CA GLY A 319 2.05 -8.48 9.17
C GLY A 319 3.16 -9.34 8.58
N GLY A 320 4.16 -9.72 9.39
CA GLY A 320 5.11 -10.77 9.06
C GLY A 320 4.59 -12.13 9.54
N SER A 321 3.62 -12.71 8.85
CA SER A 321 2.89 -13.91 9.30
C SER A 321 3.79 -15.08 9.68
N ALA A 322 4.90 -15.31 8.98
CA ALA A 322 5.87 -16.37 9.34
C ALA A 322 6.60 -16.13 10.66
N THR A 323 6.66 -14.90 11.17
CA THR A 323 7.45 -14.52 12.35
C THR A 323 6.62 -13.85 13.45
N GLY A 324 5.35 -13.57 13.23
CA GLY A 324 4.47 -12.83 14.13
C GLY A 324 4.87 -11.36 14.36
N ARG A 325 5.83 -10.83 13.59
CA ARG A 325 6.26 -9.44 13.72
C ARG A 325 5.24 -8.49 13.13
N ALA A 326 5.09 -7.32 13.75
CA ALA A 326 4.39 -6.22 13.10
C ALA A 326 5.10 -5.82 11.80
N SER A 327 4.35 -5.44 10.80
CA SER A 327 4.88 -4.83 9.58
C SER A 327 4.27 -3.43 9.38
N SER A 328 4.70 -2.74 8.34
CA SER A 328 4.12 -1.44 7.98
C SER A 328 3.56 -1.46 6.58
N PHE A 329 2.53 -0.63 6.38
CA PHE A 329 1.84 -0.43 5.13
C PHE A 329 1.91 1.05 4.72
N GLY A 330 1.82 1.34 3.45
CA GLY A 330 1.86 2.70 2.93
C GLY A 330 3.21 3.39 3.16
N LEU A 331 3.39 4.06 4.28
CA LEU A 331 4.63 4.78 4.62
C LEU A 331 5.82 3.86 4.89
N GLN A 332 5.60 2.61 5.23
CA GLN A 332 6.63 1.61 5.51
C GLN A 332 7.70 2.07 6.52
N VAL A 333 7.27 2.56 7.67
CA VAL A 333 8.14 3.13 8.73
C VAL A 333 9.24 2.17 9.20
N HIS A 334 9.00 0.84 9.18
CA HIS A 334 10.00 -0.17 9.54
C HIS A 334 11.22 -0.22 8.61
N ASN A 335 11.08 0.34 7.40
CA ASN A 335 12.12 0.39 6.38
C ASN A 335 12.82 1.75 6.31
N PHE A 336 12.64 2.62 7.31
CA PHE A 336 13.37 3.88 7.38
C PHE A 336 14.85 3.62 7.70
N PRO A 337 15.77 4.40 7.11
CA PRO A 337 17.19 4.32 7.44
C PRO A 337 17.42 4.50 8.95
N ARG A 338 18.33 3.71 9.51
CA ARG A 338 18.74 3.85 10.93
C ARG A 338 19.78 4.93 11.15
N LYS A 339 20.52 5.28 10.09
CA LYS A 339 21.50 6.37 10.10
C LYS A 339 20.81 7.63 9.57
N CYS A 340 21.04 8.73 10.24
CA CYS A 340 20.64 10.08 9.81
C CYS A 340 21.87 10.98 9.79
N ALA A 341 21.70 12.23 9.38
CA ALA A 341 22.73 13.25 9.49
C ALA A 341 23.13 13.49 10.96
N ASP A 342 24.35 13.95 11.18
CA ASP A 342 24.87 14.25 12.53
C ASP A 342 24.03 15.32 13.25
N ASP A 343 23.53 16.30 12.49
CA ASP A 343 22.55 17.29 12.97
C ASP A 343 21.30 17.30 12.08
N PRO A 344 20.30 16.46 12.36
CA PRO A 344 19.08 16.42 11.57
C PRO A 344 18.26 17.71 11.61
N ALA A 345 18.36 18.49 12.69
CA ALA A 345 17.63 19.75 12.83
C ALA A 345 18.22 20.82 11.89
N LEU A 346 19.54 20.91 11.82
CA LEU A 346 20.23 21.81 10.89
C LEU A 346 19.90 21.46 9.43
N VAL A 347 19.98 20.18 9.07
CA VAL A 347 19.64 19.71 7.70
C VAL A 347 18.21 20.05 7.36
N ARG A 348 17.26 19.79 8.28
CA ARG A 348 15.86 20.16 8.10
C ARG A 348 15.70 21.67 7.84
N GLU A 349 16.34 22.49 8.64
CA GLU A 349 16.24 23.95 8.53
C GLU A 349 16.80 24.44 7.19
N ALA A 350 17.97 23.93 6.78
CA ALA A 350 18.58 24.25 5.50
C ALA A 350 17.67 23.86 4.32
N MET A 351 17.13 22.64 4.31
CA MET A 351 16.22 22.15 3.26
C MET A 351 14.95 22.99 3.19
N VAL A 352 14.34 23.32 4.33
CA VAL A 352 13.08 24.08 4.35
C VAL A 352 13.29 25.52 3.90
N ARG A 353 14.42 26.12 4.24
CA ARG A 353 14.80 27.50 3.81
C ARG A 353 15.29 27.57 2.36
N GLY A 354 15.60 26.45 1.73
CA GLY A 354 16.14 26.41 0.36
C GLY A 354 17.63 26.76 0.28
N HIS A 355 18.37 26.58 1.36
CA HIS A 355 19.83 26.70 1.34
C HIS A 355 20.47 25.42 0.79
N ALA A 356 21.61 25.56 0.11
CA ALA A 356 22.44 24.42 -0.26
C ALA A 356 22.88 23.69 1.02
N ILE A 357 22.83 22.37 0.98
CA ILE A 357 23.20 21.50 2.11
C ILE A 357 24.64 21.05 1.90
#